data_b13a09e4fc11e60e7fa0bf4f254139d2
#
_entry.id   b13a09e4fc11e60e7fa0bf4f254139d2
#
_cell.length_a   1.000
_cell.length_b   1.000
_cell.length_c   1.000
_cell.angle_alpha   90.00
_cell.angle_beta   90.00
_cell.angle_gamma   90.00
#
_symmetry.space_group_name_H-M   'P 1'
#
loop_
_entity.id
_entity.type
_entity.pdbx_description
1 polymer ?
#
loop_
_entity_poly.entity_id
_entity_poly.type
_entity_poly.pdbx_seq_one_letter_code
_entity_poly.pdbx_strand_id
1 'polypeptide(L)'
;VDAVAAGRTFKGTYYFGGTNGSLYRKAGWRTISGRKYYLSSLGKRYENCWKSGYYLLANGTIARNRKLADDVYVDCDGRKCSETDMQISGLKAQLRKMINSYSGSWSVYVKDLKTGAVINLNDRSMYPASTIKAFVMASTFDQINKKKLSYNSTIKSLLKEMITVSDNEAFNQLVRYNSKSRNFRSGAATVNKYLKANGYTRTGCHHTLH
;
A
#
# COMPACT_ATOMS: atom_id res chain seq x y z
N VAL A 1 -15.67 52.99 -0.78
CA VAL A 1 -16.30 51.70 -1.14
C VAL A 1 -15.18 50.92 -1.80
N ASP A 2 -14.42 50.19 -0.99
CA ASP A 2 -13.33 49.35 -1.47
C ASP A 2 -13.88 48.29 -2.39
N ALA A 3 -13.42 48.30 -3.64
CA ALA A 3 -13.61 47.23 -4.59
C ALA A 3 -13.04 45.95 -3.98
N VAL A 4 -13.90 45.10 -3.41
CA VAL A 4 -13.52 43.77 -2.97
C VAL A 4 -13.05 43.07 -4.22
N ALA A 5 -11.75 42.88 -4.36
CA ALA A 5 -11.16 42.05 -5.36
C ALA A 5 -12.01 40.77 -5.42
N ALA A 6 -12.30 40.29 -6.63
CA ALA A 6 -13.16 39.13 -6.90
C ALA A 6 -12.56 37.81 -6.33
N GLY A 7 -12.25 37.80 -5.04
CA GLY A 7 -11.63 36.75 -4.30
C GLY A 7 -12.71 35.89 -3.60
N ARG A 8 -12.79 34.63 -4.00
CA ARG A 8 -13.59 33.60 -3.35
C ARG A 8 -13.13 33.43 -1.90
N THR A 9 -13.76 34.08 -0.94
CA THR A 9 -13.32 34.15 0.46
C THR A 9 -14.45 33.91 1.46
N PHE A 10 -14.10 33.54 2.68
CA PHE A 10 -15.00 33.57 3.83
C PHE A 10 -14.97 34.93 4.54
N LYS A 11 -16.15 35.44 4.91
CA LYS A 11 -16.29 36.46 5.96
C LYS A 11 -16.97 35.79 7.15
N GLY A 12 -16.23 35.54 8.21
CA GLY A 12 -16.67 34.68 9.30
C GLY A 12 -17.03 33.26 8.78
N THR A 13 -18.27 32.84 8.99
CA THR A 13 -18.78 31.53 8.55
C THR A 13 -19.42 31.54 7.16
N TYR A 14 -19.57 32.69 6.54
CA TYR A 14 -20.25 32.85 5.23
C TYR A 14 -19.24 32.90 4.08
N TYR A 15 -19.55 32.19 3.00
CA TYR A 15 -18.73 32.12 1.79
C TYR A 15 -19.22 33.07 0.71
N PHE A 16 -18.38 33.99 0.33
CA PHE A 16 -18.59 34.95 -0.76
C PHE A 16 -17.82 34.47 -1.99
N GLY A 17 -18.47 33.78 -2.87
CA GLY A 17 -17.85 33.16 -4.05
C GLY A 17 -18.77 33.10 -5.26
N GLY A 18 -19.87 33.84 -5.20
CA GLY A 18 -20.76 34.07 -6.34
C GLY A 18 -20.19 35.10 -7.31
N THR A 19 -20.90 35.36 -8.39
CA THR A 19 -20.58 36.37 -9.38
C THR A 19 -20.48 37.75 -8.67
N ASN A 20 -19.41 38.49 -8.98
CA ASN A 20 -19.14 39.82 -8.37
C ASN A 20 -18.97 39.81 -6.83
N GLY A 21 -18.47 38.71 -6.25
CA GLY A 21 -18.23 38.63 -4.82
C GLY A 21 -19.51 38.46 -3.97
N SER A 22 -20.64 38.12 -4.57
CA SER A 22 -21.91 37.88 -3.86
C SER A 22 -21.84 36.63 -2.97
N LEU A 23 -22.76 36.58 -2.00
CA LEU A 23 -22.92 35.42 -1.11
C LEU A 23 -23.32 34.18 -1.93
N TYR A 24 -22.59 33.09 -1.73
CA TYR A 24 -22.82 31.83 -2.45
C TYR A 24 -23.98 31.05 -1.80
N ARG A 25 -25.13 30.97 -2.46
CA ARG A 25 -26.40 30.40 -1.94
C ARG A 25 -26.72 29.01 -2.47
N LYS A 26 -25.71 28.12 -2.61
CA LYS A 26 -25.94 26.72 -2.99
C LYS A 26 -25.46 25.80 -1.88
N ALA A 27 -26.39 24.95 -1.36
CA ALA A 27 -26.04 23.95 -0.37
C ALA A 27 -25.15 22.84 -0.94
N GLY A 28 -24.36 22.21 -0.10
CA GLY A 28 -23.54 21.04 -0.45
C GLY A 28 -22.04 21.28 -0.38
N TRP A 29 -21.29 20.30 -0.89
CA TRP A 29 -19.83 20.34 -0.88
C TRP A 29 -19.26 21.39 -1.83
N ARG A 30 -18.27 22.12 -1.34
CA ARG A 30 -17.51 23.11 -2.13
C ARG A 30 -16.04 23.03 -1.82
N THR A 31 -15.21 23.01 -2.87
CA THR A 31 -13.75 23.16 -2.72
C THR A 31 -13.37 24.65 -2.82
N ILE A 32 -12.74 25.16 -1.77
CA ILE A 32 -12.35 26.57 -1.67
C ILE A 32 -10.88 26.57 -1.23
N SER A 33 -10.01 27.17 -2.02
CA SER A 33 -8.56 27.20 -1.79
C SER A 33 -7.99 25.80 -1.44
N GLY A 34 -8.36 24.79 -2.24
CA GLY A 34 -7.91 23.40 -2.09
C GLY A 34 -8.52 22.61 -0.92
N ARG A 35 -9.39 23.23 -0.11
CA ARG A 35 -10.05 22.57 1.03
C ARG A 35 -11.54 22.37 0.78
N LYS A 36 -12.10 21.24 1.22
CA LYS A 36 -13.53 20.94 1.10
C LYS A 36 -14.30 21.47 2.31
N TYR A 37 -15.39 22.16 2.02
CA TYR A 37 -16.35 22.67 3.00
C TYR A 37 -17.76 22.21 2.60
N TYR A 38 -18.64 22.06 3.60
CA TYR A 38 -20.08 21.84 3.35
C TYR A 38 -20.82 23.14 3.68
N LEU A 39 -21.54 23.68 2.69
CA LEU A 39 -22.27 24.93 2.82
C LEU A 39 -23.78 24.68 2.94
N SER A 40 -24.47 25.55 3.70
CA SER A 40 -25.92 25.64 3.70
C SER A 40 -26.44 26.38 2.47
N SER A 41 -27.76 26.34 2.24
CA SER A 41 -28.42 27.17 1.22
C SER A 41 -28.28 28.68 1.43
N LEU A 42 -27.93 29.07 2.65
CA LEU A 42 -27.65 30.47 3.00
C LEU A 42 -26.17 30.84 2.87
N GLY A 43 -25.33 29.96 2.29
CA GLY A 43 -23.91 30.20 2.12
C GLY A 43 -23.07 30.08 3.39
N LYS A 44 -23.65 29.64 4.52
CA LYS A 44 -22.94 29.40 5.78
C LYS A 44 -22.28 28.03 5.75
N ARG A 45 -20.96 27.94 6.10
CA ARG A 45 -20.30 26.66 6.28
C ARG A 45 -20.77 25.98 7.55
N TYR A 46 -20.87 24.67 7.52
CA TYR A 46 -21.10 23.85 8.68
C TYR A 46 -19.79 23.66 9.48
N GLU A 47 -19.89 23.61 10.79
CA GLU A 47 -18.78 23.50 11.74
C GLU A 47 -19.17 22.55 12.89
N ASN A 48 -18.19 21.86 13.47
CA ASN A 48 -18.35 20.99 14.64
C ASN A 48 -19.50 19.97 14.50
N CYS A 49 -19.70 19.41 13.33
CA CYS A 49 -20.81 18.48 13.07
C CYS A 49 -20.50 17.47 11.96
N TRP A 50 -21.26 16.40 11.95
CA TRP A 50 -21.26 15.42 10.87
C TRP A 50 -22.09 15.88 9.69
N LYS A 51 -21.53 15.77 8.47
CA LYS A 51 -22.23 15.99 7.20
C LYS A 51 -21.79 14.98 6.17
N SER A 52 -22.74 14.23 5.58
CA SER A 52 -22.47 13.24 4.53
C SER A 52 -21.35 12.26 4.87
N GLY A 53 -21.29 11.79 6.15
CA GLY A 53 -20.29 10.83 6.62
C GLY A 53 -18.91 11.42 6.93
N TYR A 54 -18.77 12.76 7.00
CA TYR A 54 -17.55 13.45 7.39
C TYR A 54 -17.80 14.37 8.60
N TYR A 55 -16.86 14.44 9.53
CA TYR A 55 -16.90 15.42 10.59
C TYR A 55 -16.22 16.71 10.16
N LEU A 56 -16.90 17.82 10.37
CA LEU A 56 -16.39 19.17 10.07
C LEU A 56 -15.87 19.81 11.36
N LEU A 57 -14.64 20.29 11.34
CA LEU A 57 -14.00 20.98 12.44
C LEU A 57 -14.60 22.39 12.66
N ALA A 58 -14.20 23.07 13.74
CA ALA A 58 -14.59 24.47 14.02
C ALA A 58 -14.27 25.45 12.88
N ASN A 59 -13.27 25.16 12.07
CA ASN A 59 -12.96 25.95 10.87
C ASN A 59 -13.69 25.51 9.61
N GLY A 60 -14.62 24.55 9.72
CA GLY A 60 -15.44 23.99 8.64
C GLY A 60 -14.72 23.01 7.73
N THR A 61 -13.45 22.67 7.96
CA THR A 61 -12.74 21.67 7.17
C THR A 61 -12.99 20.26 7.67
N ILE A 62 -12.83 19.25 6.80
CA ILE A 62 -12.95 17.85 7.18
C ILE A 62 -11.86 17.46 8.19
N ALA A 63 -12.26 16.86 9.30
CA ALA A 63 -11.34 16.23 10.25
C ALA A 63 -10.67 15.01 9.59
N ARG A 64 -9.37 14.83 9.80
CA ARG A 64 -8.60 13.73 9.21
C ARG A 64 -7.59 13.18 10.21
N ASN A 65 -7.43 11.85 10.22
CA ASN A 65 -6.44 11.11 10.99
C ASN A 65 -6.35 11.59 12.45
N ARG A 66 -7.48 11.56 13.16
CA ARG A 66 -7.55 12.00 14.56
C ARG A 66 -8.68 11.37 15.34
N LYS A 67 -8.52 11.34 16.66
CA LYS A 67 -9.59 11.19 17.62
C LYS A 67 -10.38 12.51 17.69
N LEU A 68 -11.69 12.44 17.68
CA LEU A 68 -12.57 13.60 17.83
C LEU A 68 -13.00 13.79 19.28
N ALA A 69 -13.74 12.84 19.86
CA ALA A 69 -14.17 12.75 21.25
C ALA A 69 -14.59 11.30 21.51
N ASP A 70 -14.59 10.87 22.75
CA ASP A 70 -15.17 9.61 23.27
C ASP A 70 -15.19 8.44 22.28
N ASP A 71 -13.98 7.93 21.94
CA ASP A 71 -13.78 6.78 21.03
C ASP A 71 -14.32 6.94 19.61
N VAL A 72 -14.47 8.17 19.15
CA VAL A 72 -14.79 8.51 17.78
C VAL A 72 -13.52 8.90 17.04
N TYR A 73 -13.13 8.09 16.06
CA TYR A 73 -11.92 8.27 15.26
C TYR A 73 -12.29 8.50 13.80
N VAL A 74 -11.45 9.26 13.10
CA VAL A 74 -11.54 9.45 11.65
C VAL A 74 -10.21 9.16 10.99
N ASP A 75 -10.25 8.47 9.86
CA ASP A 75 -9.09 8.10 9.04
C ASP A 75 -8.52 9.29 8.24
N CYS A 76 -7.50 9.04 7.43
CA CYS A 76 -6.88 10.05 6.57
C CYS A 76 -7.81 10.62 5.49
N ASP A 77 -8.87 9.90 5.13
CA ASP A 77 -9.90 10.38 4.21
C ASP A 77 -11.03 11.14 4.91
N GLY A 78 -11.03 11.12 6.26
CA GLY A 78 -12.02 11.81 7.11
C GLY A 78 -13.26 10.97 7.38
N ARG A 79 -13.21 9.65 7.17
CA ARG A 79 -14.29 8.71 7.46
C ARG A 79 -14.22 8.21 8.89
N LYS A 80 -15.36 7.98 9.51
CA LYS A 80 -15.41 7.32 10.83
C LYS A 80 -14.81 5.92 10.74
N CYS A 81 -13.96 5.57 11.69
CA CYS A 81 -13.25 4.30 11.72
C CYS A 81 -12.92 3.88 13.16
N SER A 82 -12.31 2.71 13.36
CA SER A 82 -11.70 2.30 14.62
C SER A 82 -10.39 3.07 14.87
N GLU A 83 -9.88 3.03 16.09
CA GLU A 83 -8.56 3.59 16.43
C GLU A 83 -7.45 2.91 15.60
N THR A 84 -7.50 1.59 15.49
CA THR A 84 -6.55 0.81 14.70
C THR A 84 -6.57 1.23 13.24
N ASP A 85 -7.75 1.38 12.63
CA ASP A 85 -7.87 1.81 11.24
C ASP A 85 -7.35 3.23 11.03
N MET A 86 -7.56 4.12 11.99
CA MET A 86 -6.99 5.48 11.96
C MET A 86 -5.47 5.42 11.95
N GLN A 87 -4.86 4.64 12.84
CA GLN A 87 -3.40 4.48 12.93
C GLN A 87 -2.83 3.89 11.63
N ILE A 88 -3.45 2.84 11.09
CA ILE A 88 -3.05 2.20 9.83
C ILE A 88 -3.19 3.18 8.66
N SER A 89 -4.27 3.92 8.59
CA SER A 89 -4.50 4.94 7.57
C SER A 89 -3.42 6.03 7.64
N GLY A 90 -3.06 6.47 8.85
CA GLY A 90 -1.98 7.42 9.10
C GLY A 90 -0.62 6.91 8.62
N LEU A 91 -0.26 5.69 9.01
CA LEU A 91 0.98 5.05 8.57
C LEU A 91 1.01 4.87 7.05
N LYS A 92 -0.09 4.43 6.44
CA LYS A 92 -0.22 4.32 4.99
C LYS A 92 0.02 5.64 4.27
N ALA A 93 -0.51 6.74 4.80
CA ALA A 93 -0.31 8.07 4.22
C ALA A 93 1.16 8.53 4.35
N GLN A 94 1.81 8.27 5.49
CA GLN A 94 3.23 8.56 5.71
C GLN A 94 4.13 7.75 4.76
N LEU A 95 3.90 6.44 4.64
CA LEU A 95 4.63 5.57 3.71
C LEU A 95 4.47 6.06 2.26
N ARG A 96 3.25 6.43 1.85
CA ARG A 96 3.01 6.97 0.50
C ARG A 96 3.79 8.27 0.27
N LYS A 97 3.82 9.16 1.24
CA LYS A 97 4.61 10.40 1.16
C LYS A 97 6.10 10.08 1.04
N MET A 98 6.59 9.13 1.84
CA MET A 98 7.99 8.71 1.83
C MET A 98 8.39 8.12 0.47
N ILE A 99 7.66 7.11 -0.04
CA ILE A 99 8.01 6.49 -1.33
C ILE A 99 7.91 7.47 -2.51
N ASN A 100 7.02 8.46 -2.44
CA ASN A 100 6.91 9.50 -3.47
C ASN A 100 8.06 10.53 -3.44
N SER A 101 8.85 10.56 -2.36
CA SER A 101 10.04 11.42 -2.27
C SER A 101 11.30 10.75 -2.83
N TYR A 102 11.26 9.46 -3.13
CA TYR A 102 12.36 8.72 -3.73
C TYR A 102 12.11 8.47 -5.22
N SER A 103 13.19 8.44 -5.99
CA SER A 103 13.16 7.99 -7.38
C SER A 103 12.91 6.49 -7.49
N GLY A 104 12.51 6.01 -8.67
CA GLY A 104 12.32 4.59 -8.96
C GLY A 104 10.90 4.10 -8.72
N SER A 105 10.77 2.78 -8.77
CA SER A 105 9.49 2.08 -8.65
C SER A 105 9.41 1.37 -7.31
N TRP A 106 8.37 1.66 -6.56
CA TRP A 106 8.17 1.13 -5.23
C TRP A 106 6.87 0.32 -5.14
N SER A 107 6.93 -0.83 -4.48
CA SER A 107 5.79 -1.60 -3.99
C SER A 107 6.04 -1.91 -2.52
N VAL A 108 5.08 -1.63 -1.65
CA VAL A 108 5.24 -1.80 -0.21
C VAL A 108 4.10 -2.63 0.35
N TYR A 109 4.45 -3.71 1.02
CA TYR A 109 3.51 -4.56 1.77
C TYR A 109 3.96 -4.64 3.22
N VAL A 110 3.08 -4.24 4.13
CA VAL A 110 3.29 -4.35 5.58
C VAL A 110 2.11 -5.10 6.18
N LYS A 111 2.38 -6.10 7.00
CA LYS A 111 1.37 -6.84 7.75
C LYS A 111 1.73 -6.87 9.23
N ASP A 112 0.82 -6.39 10.06
CA ASP A 112 0.89 -6.63 11.50
C ASP A 112 0.45 -8.07 11.78
N LEU A 113 1.35 -8.88 12.30
CA LEU A 113 1.08 -10.30 12.58
C LEU A 113 0.16 -10.50 13.78
N LYS A 114 0.06 -9.51 14.69
CA LYS A 114 -0.80 -9.59 15.87
C LYS A 114 -2.26 -9.27 15.53
N THR A 115 -2.48 -8.21 14.78
CA THR A 115 -3.84 -7.74 14.44
C THR A 115 -4.32 -8.26 13.09
N GLY A 116 -3.42 -8.74 12.22
CA GLY A 116 -3.71 -9.11 10.84
C GLY A 116 -3.85 -7.91 9.91
N ALA A 117 -3.70 -6.69 10.40
CA ALA A 117 -3.85 -5.47 9.60
C ALA A 117 -2.80 -5.38 8.49
N VAL A 118 -3.22 -4.89 7.32
CA VAL A 118 -2.39 -4.86 6.11
C VAL A 118 -2.34 -3.46 5.50
N ILE A 119 -1.14 -3.03 5.15
CA ILE A 119 -0.90 -1.91 4.24
C ILE A 119 -0.32 -2.48 2.95
N ASN A 120 -0.99 -2.22 1.83
CA ASN A 120 -0.52 -2.59 0.50
C ASN A 120 -0.52 -1.33 -0.37
N LEU A 121 0.66 -0.94 -0.85
CA LEU A 121 0.86 0.24 -1.68
C LEU A 121 1.51 -0.17 -3.00
N ASN A 122 0.92 0.30 -4.10
CA ASN A 122 1.43 0.07 -5.46
C ASN A 122 1.62 -1.43 -5.76
N ASP A 123 0.61 -2.25 -5.44
CA ASP A 123 0.62 -3.69 -5.71
C ASP A 123 0.73 -3.95 -7.22
N ARG A 124 1.94 -4.24 -7.67
CA ARG A 124 2.28 -4.52 -9.07
C ARG A 124 3.37 -5.55 -9.17
N SER A 125 3.51 -6.15 -10.35
CA SER A 125 4.64 -7.03 -10.66
C SER A 125 5.94 -6.24 -10.63
N MET A 126 6.95 -6.81 -9.95
CA MET A 126 8.30 -6.24 -9.85
C MET A 126 9.32 -7.36 -10.02
N TYR A 127 10.52 -7.01 -10.48
CA TYR A 127 11.63 -7.96 -10.52
C TYR A 127 12.04 -8.31 -9.09
N PRO A 128 12.00 -9.62 -8.72
CA PRO A 128 12.16 -10.04 -7.33
C PRO A 128 13.63 -10.01 -6.85
N ALA A 129 14.59 -9.90 -7.77
CA ALA A 129 16.01 -10.06 -7.47
C ALA A 129 16.26 -11.33 -6.60
N SER A 130 17.12 -11.25 -5.61
CA SER A 130 17.45 -12.39 -4.75
C SER A 130 16.32 -12.88 -3.85
N THR A 131 15.20 -12.17 -3.74
CA THR A 131 14.05 -12.66 -2.94
C THR A 131 13.46 -13.95 -3.50
N ILE A 132 13.62 -14.21 -4.80
CA ILE A 132 13.19 -15.48 -5.42
C ILE A 132 13.93 -16.71 -4.84
N LYS A 133 15.11 -16.54 -4.26
CA LYS A 133 15.93 -17.61 -3.69
C LYS A 133 15.21 -18.35 -2.54
N ALA A 134 14.46 -17.62 -1.72
CA ALA A 134 13.64 -18.22 -0.67
C ALA A 134 12.59 -19.21 -1.23
N PHE A 135 12.00 -18.88 -2.37
CA PHE A 135 11.02 -19.74 -3.02
C PHE A 135 11.66 -20.97 -3.69
N VAL A 136 12.86 -20.81 -4.26
CA VAL A 136 13.63 -21.95 -4.79
C VAL A 136 14.07 -22.88 -3.67
N MET A 137 14.48 -22.33 -2.51
CA MET A 137 14.78 -23.13 -1.32
C MET A 137 13.55 -23.95 -0.90
N ALA A 138 12.37 -23.32 -0.78
CA ALA A 138 11.15 -24.01 -0.40
C ALA A 138 10.76 -25.12 -1.40
N SER A 139 10.85 -24.87 -2.70
CA SER A 139 10.64 -25.86 -3.73
C SER A 139 11.65 -27.02 -3.65
N THR A 140 12.92 -26.71 -3.37
CA THR A 140 13.97 -27.73 -3.22
C THR A 140 13.67 -28.65 -2.04
N PHE A 141 13.25 -28.13 -0.89
CA PHE A 141 12.82 -28.95 0.25
C PHE A 141 11.55 -29.75 -0.06
N ASP A 142 10.61 -29.22 -0.84
CA ASP A 142 9.45 -29.99 -1.31
C ASP A 142 9.88 -31.22 -2.15
N GLN A 143 10.88 -31.06 -3.06
CA GLN A 143 11.43 -32.19 -3.82
C GLN A 143 12.15 -33.21 -2.92
N ILE A 144 12.84 -32.75 -1.87
CA ILE A 144 13.49 -33.61 -0.88
C ILE A 144 12.44 -34.39 -0.09
N ASN A 145 11.43 -33.72 0.44
CA ASN A 145 10.34 -34.34 1.20
C ASN A 145 9.54 -35.36 0.37
N LYS A 146 9.39 -35.12 -0.92
CA LYS A 146 8.77 -36.05 -1.89
C LYS A 146 9.72 -37.18 -2.36
N LYS A 147 10.92 -37.27 -1.80
CA LYS A 147 11.97 -38.26 -2.16
C LYS A 147 12.36 -38.21 -3.65
N LYS A 148 12.19 -37.06 -4.31
CA LYS A 148 12.58 -36.81 -5.70
C LYS A 148 13.99 -36.23 -5.82
N LEU A 149 14.54 -35.69 -4.73
CA LEU A 149 15.87 -35.15 -4.63
C LEU A 149 16.48 -35.62 -3.30
N SER A 150 17.72 -36.16 -3.34
CA SER A 150 18.46 -36.54 -2.15
C SER A 150 19.06 -35.32 -1.46
N TYR A 151 18.91 -35.22 -0.15
CA TYR A 151 19.55 -34.18 0.68
C TYR A 151 20.98 -34.60 1.01
N ASN A 152 21.90 -34.47 0.06
CA ASN A 152 23.31 -34.80 0.20
C ASN A 152 24.16 -33.54 0.50
N SER A 153 25.49 -33.74 0.65
CA SER A 153 26.42 -32.64 0.95
C SER A 153 26.39 -31.52 -0.09
N THR A 154 26.28 -31.87 -1.38
CA THR A 154 26.20 -30.89 -2.48
C THR A 154 24.96 -30.02 -2.36
N ILE A 155 23.77 -30.62 -2.20
CA ILE A 155 22.51 -29.85 -2.04
C ILE A 155 22.53 -29.00 -0.79
N LYS A 156 23.10 -29.51 0.33
CA LYS A 156 23.27 -28.77 1.57
C LYS A 156 24.19 -27.55 1.39
N SER A 157 25.32 -27.70 0.70
CA SER A 157 26.24 -26.58 0.42
C SER A 157 25.58 -25.51 -0.46
N LEU A 158 24.96 -25.93 -1.57
CA LEU A 158 24.26 -25.01 -2.46
C LEU A 158 23.14 -24.22 -1.77
N LEU A 159 22.34 -24.88 -0.94
CA LEU A 159 21.30 -24.20 -0.15
C LEU A 159 21.90 -23.19 0.81
N LYS A 160 22.99 -23.55 1.49
CA LYS A 160 23.72 -22.64 2.40
C LYS A 160 24.24 -21.43 1.63
N GLU A 161 25.00 -21.63 0.57
CA GLU A 161 25.61 -20.56 -0.25
C GLU A 161 24.54 -19.63 -0.84
N MET A 162 23.49 -20.21 -1.42
CA MET A 162 22.38 -19.44 -1.98
C MET A 162 21.74 -18.49 -0.97
N ILE A 163 21.54 -18.94 0.28
CA ILE A 163 20.79 -18.17 1.30
C ILE A 163 21.70 -17.29 2.15
N THR A 164 22.90 -17.76 2.53
CA THR A 164 23.76 -17.00 3.47
C THR A 164 24.59 -15.91 2.79
N VAL A 165 25.05 -16.15 1.55
CA VAL A 165 25.84 -15.19 0.79
C VAL A 165 25.15 -14.76 -0.51
N SER A 166 23.93 -15.20 -0.71
CA SER A 166 23.11 -14.86 -1.88
C SER A 166 23.78 -15.26 -3.21
N ASP A 167 24.46 -16.41 -3.25
CA ASP A 167 25.15 -16.87 -4.43
C ASP A 167 24.19 -17.17 -5.59
N ASN A 168 24.49 -16.62 -6.77
CA ASN A 168 23.65 -16.73 -7.96
C ASN A 168 23.83 -18.07 -8.68
N GLU A 169 25.07 -18.61 -8.70
CA GLU A 169 25.30 -19.91 -9.34
C GLU A 169 24.71 -21.05 -8.51
N ALA A 170 24.80 -20.97 -7.16
CA ALA A 170 24.10 -21.91 -6.30
C ALA A 170 22.57 -21.89 -6.53
N PHE A 171 21.98 -20.71 -6.74
CA PHE A 171 20.59 -20.61 -7.17
C PHE A 171 20.35 -21.32 -8.52
N ASN A 172 21.15 -21.03 -9.53
CA ASN A 172 21.01 -21.60 -10.86
C ASN A 172 21.11 -23.14 -10.81
N GLN A 173 22.06 -23.67 -10.01
CA GLN A 173 22.23 -25.11 -9.83
C GLN A 173 21.04 -25.72 -9.08
N LEU A 174 20.56 -25.11 -8.00
CA LEU A 174 19.39 -25.63 -7.28
C LEU A 174 18.15 -25.64 -8.14
N VAL A 175 17.94 -24.63 -9.00
CA VAL A 175 16.84 -24.67 -9.98
C VAL A 175 17.00 -25.88 -10.89
N ARG A 176 18.21 -26.15 -11.44
CA ARG A 176 18.46 -27.34 -12.25
C ARG A 176 18.19 -28.64 -11.47
N TYR A 177 18.58 -28.69 -10.21
CA TYR A 177 18.33 -29.86 -9.32
C TYR A 177 16.86 -30.12 -9.03
N ASN A 178 15.98 -29.13 -9.17
CA ASN A 178 14.51 -29.33 -9.06
C ASN A 178 13.90 -30.15 -10.22
N SER A 179 14.69 -30.61 -11.20
CA SER A 179 14.24 -31.52 -12.25
C SER A 179 15.18 -32.69 -12.44
N LYS A 180 14.64 -33.84 -12.90
CA LYS A 180 15.45 -35.02 -13.25
C LYS A 180 16.42 -34.74 -14.39
N SER A 181 16.04 -33.91 -15.38
CA SER A 181 16.86 -33.57 -16.54
C SER A 181 18.02 -32.64 -16.22
N ARG A 182 18.11 -32.11 -15.00
CA ARG A 182 19.13 -31.11 -14.59
C ARG A 182 19.18 -29.89 -15.55
N ASN A 183 18.09 -29.59 -16.19
CA ASN A 183 17.94 -28.45 -17.08
C ASN A 183 17.25 -27.32 -16.35
N PHE A 184 17.72 -26.07 -16.53
CA PHE A 184 17.19 -24.90 -15.84
C PHE A 184 15.69 -24.69 -16.16
N ARG A 185 15.30 -24.76 -17.44
CA ARG A 185 13.90 -24.57 -17.86
C ARG A 185 12.95 -25.56 -17.19
N SER A 186 13.33 -26.85 -17.16
CA SER A 186 12.53 -27.92 -16.53
C SER A 186 12.49 -27.75 -15.00
N GLY A 187 13.60 -27.34 -14.39
CA GLY A 187 13.68 -27.01 -12.97
C GLY A 187 12.82 -25.81 -12.60
N ALA A 188 12.91 -24.73 -13.37
CA ALA A 188 12.06 -23.55 -13.20
C ALA A 188 10.56 -23.88 -13.34
N ALA A 189 10.18 -24.74 -14.28
CA ALA A 189 8.81 -25.22 -14.40
C ALA A 189 8.35 -25.97 -13.12
N THR A 190 9.23 -26.78 -12.51
CA THR A 190 8.94 -27.45 -11.23
C THR A 190 8.78 -26.47 -10.09
N VAL A 191 9.68 -25.47 -9.98
CA VAL A 191 9.55 -24.37 -9.00
C VAL A 191 8.23 -23.63 -9.18
N ASN A 192 7.90 -23.24 -10.41
CA ASN A 192 6.67 -22.51 -10.70
C ASN A 192 5.40 -23.33 -10.40
N LYS A 193 5.44 -24.64 -10.64
CA LYS A 193 4.36 -25.55 -10.25
C LYS A 193 4.18 -25.57 -8.72
N TYR A 194 5.29 -25.63 -7.98
CA TYR A 194 5.27 -25.57 -6.52
C TYR A 194 4.68 -24.24 -6.03
N LEU A 195 5.14 -23.10 -6.58
CA LEU A 195 4.65 -21.78 -6.23
C LEU A 195 3.13 -21.67 -6.43
N LYS A 196 2.64 -22.06 -7.59
CA LYS A 196 1.22 -22.04 -7.91
C LYS A 196 0.39 -22.91 -6.96
N ALA A 197 0.87 -24.12 -6.65
CA ALA A 197 0.20 -25.06 -5.74
C ALA A 197 0.13 -24.54 -4.29
N ASN A 198 1.03 -23.62 -3.90
CA ASN A 198 1.08 -23.00 -2.58
C ASN A 198 0.52 -21.56 -2.56
N GLY A 199 -0.25 -21.14 -3.57
CA GLY A 199 -0.94 -19.86 -3.60
C GLY A 199 -0.10 -18.68 -4.10
N TYR A 200 1.15 -18.88 -4.46
CA TYR A 200 2.04 -17.81 -5.01
C TYR A 200 1.83 -17.65 -6.52
N THR A 201 0.59 -17.33 -6.93
CA THR A 201 0.20 -17.30 -8.34
C THR A 201 0.81 -16.14 -9.13
N ARG A 202 1.36 -15.13 -8.44
CA ARG A 202 1.97 -13.93 -9.04
C ARG A 202 3.50 -13.91 -8.94
N THR A 203 4.09 -15.02 -8.49
CA THR A 203 5.54 -15.18 -8.36
C THR A 203 6.02 -16.27 -9.31
N GLY A 204 7.14 -16.06 -9.98
CA GLY A 204 7.70 -17.03 -10.93
C GLY A 204 9.20 -16.97 -11.06
N CYS A 205 9.80 -18.14 -11.33
CA CYS A 205 11.21 -18.32 -11.67
C CYS A 205 11.29 -18.50 -13.19
N HIS A 206 11.96 -17.59 -13.91
CA HIS A 206 11.98 -17.58 -15.37
C HIS A 206 13.40 -17.52 -15.96
N HIS A 207 14.36 -16.92 -15.26
CA HIS A 207 15.70 -16.64 -15.77
C HIS A 207 16.77 -17.06 -14.76
N THR A 208 17.97 -17.37 -15.26
CA THR A 208 19.19 -17.48 -14.44
C THR A 208 19.50 -16.12 -13.80
N LEU A 209 20.17 -16.17 -12.65
CA LEU A 209 20.75 -14.99 -12.03
C LEU A 209 22.25 -14.89 -12.42
N HIS A 210 22.73 -13.68 -12.65
CA HIS A 210 24.11 -13.38 -13.02
C HIS A 210 24.71 -12.40 -12.01
#